data_25806c412b2c355138b45739726c2d94
#
_entry.id   25806c412b2c355138b45739726c2d94
#
_cell.length_a   1.000
_cell.length_b   1.000
_cell.length_c   1.000
_cell.angle_alpha   90.00
_cell.angle_beta   90.00
_cell.angle_gamma   90.00
#
_symmetry.space_group_name_H-M   'P 1'
#
loop_
_entity.id
_entity.type
_entity.pdbx_description
1 polymer ?
#
loop_
_entity_poly.entity_id
_entity_poly.type
_entity_poly.pdbx_seq_one_letter_code
_entity_poly.pdbx_strand_id
1 'polypeptide(L)'
;ADSSTGQLFVSQFAADAQGEVVNELGRYCPSEIIFNEGILDQTEVTAFIQKKLHCVADLCDNDRFDPQAAEDLIARHFSKPSGALGLDGRPLASRALGALLAYLYETQQKGLERITDIAYVNPEQSMALDLTARRNLELTQTMRTGEKRGTLLWVLDRTKTAMGKRLMRAWLDKPLVNPA
;
A
#
# COMPACT_ATOMS: atom_id res chain seq x y z
N ALA A 1 -4.14 1.00 3.50
CA ALA A 1 -4.53 0.57 4.86
C ALA A 1 -5.14 -0.83 4.82
N ASP A 2 -4.92 -1.59 5.86
CA ASP A 2 -5.65 -2.82 6.13
C ASP A 2 -6.56 -2.58 7.35
N SER A 3 -7.84 -2.38 7.10
CA SER A 3 -8.83 -2.08 8.14
C SER A 3 -9.03 -3.23 9.13
N SER A 4 -8.71 -4.47 8.74
CA SER A 4 -8.86 -5.65 9.59
C SER A 4 -7.76 -5.74 10.67
N THR A 5 -6.56 -5.26 10.35
CA THR A 5 -5.40 -5.30 11.25
C THR A 5 -5.03 -3.96 11.84
N GLY A 6 -5.54 -2.86 11.29
CA GLY A 6 -5.14 -1.50 11.63
C GLY A 6 -3.76 -1.10 11.06
N GLN A 7 -3.16 -1.92 10.20
CA GLN A 7 -1.87 -1.62 9.58
C GLN A 7 -2.03 -0.58 8.48
N LEU A 8 -1.21 0.46 8.54
CA LEU A 8 -1.17 1.52 7.54
C LEU A 8 0.25 1.68 7.01
N PHE A 9 0.39 1.52 5.71
CA PHE A 9 1.66 1.67 5.00
C PHE A 9 1.61 2.94 4.15
N VAL A 10 2.68 3.72 4.19
CA VAL A 10 2.81 4.96 3.42
C VAL A 10 4.11 4.90 2.63
N SER A 11 4.06 5.31 1.36
CA SER A 11 5.24 5.48 0.50
C SER A 11 5.05 6.69 -0.40
N GLN A 12 6.15 7.25 -0.87
CA GLN A 12 6.17 8.32 -1.86
C GLN A 12 7.15 7.94 -2.96
N PHE A 13 6.73 8.12 -4.20
CA PHE A 13 7.50 7.78 -5.40
C PHE A 13 7.87 9.05 -6.16
N ALA A 14 8.91 8.98 -6.99
CA ALA A 14 9.23 10.03 -7.94
C ALA A 14 8.14 10.17 -9.01
N ALA A 15 8.05 11.32 -9.66
CA ALA A 15 6.99 11.62 -10.62
C ALA A 15 7.00 10.69 -11.85
N ASP A 16 8.16 10.16 -12.20
CA ASP A 16 8.39 9.26 -13.34
C ASP A 16 8.33 7.76 -12.96
N ALA A 17 8.07 7.44 -11.70
CA ALA A 17 8.09 6.07 -11.19
C ALA A 17 6.73 5.35 -11.32
N GLN A 18 6.01 5.52 -12.44
CA GLN A 18 4.69 4.88 -12.65
C GLN A 18 4.74 3.36 -12.50
N GLY A 19 5.79 2.72 -13.02
CA GLY A 19 5.98 1.27 -12.89
C GLY A 19 6.09 0.79 -11.44
N GLU A 20 6.72 1.58 -10.56
CA GLU A 20 6.82 1.25 -9.13
C GLU A 20 5.45 1.34 -8.45
N VAL A 21 4.65 2.37 -8.78
CA VAL A 21 3.27 2.50 -8.28
C VAL A 21 2.42 1.31 -8.74
N VAL A 22 2.53 0.91 -10.00
CA VAL A 22 1.84 -0.28 -10.55
C VAL A 22 2.25 -1.56 -9.80
N ASN A 23 3.54 -1.73 -9.52
CA ASN A 23 4.03 -2.88 -8.77
C ASN A 23 3.47 -2.92 -7.34
N GLU A 24 3.42 -1.77 -6.64
CA GLU A 24 2.84 -1.70 -5.30
C GLU A 24 1.31 -1.96 -5.33
N LEU A 25 0.58 -1.40 -6.28
CA LEU A 25 -0.84 -1.67 -6.46
C LEU A 25 -1.11 -3.17 -6.71
N GLY A 26 -0.31 -3.78 -7.59
CA GLY A 26 -0.41 -5.21 -7.87
C GLY A 26 -0.02 -6.09 -6.68
N ARG A 27 0.86 -5.62 -5.82
CA ARG A 27 1.26 -6.32 -4.60
C ARG A 27 0.16 -6.30 -3.54
N TYR A 28 -0.43 -5.13 -3.31
CA TYR A 28 -1.48 -4.98 -2.28
C TYR A 28 -2.83 -5.49 -2.76
N CYS A 29 -3.10 -5.49 -4.07
CA CYS A 29 -4.39 -5.83 -4.66
C CYS A 29 -5.54 -5.22 -3.85
N PRO A 30 -5.59 -3.89 -3.72
CA PRO A 30 -6.57 -3.24 -2.88
C PRO A 30 -7.99 -3.51 -3.39
N SER A 31 -8.94 -3.62 -2.48
CA SER A 31 -10.37 -3.72 -2.82
C SER A 31 -10.98 -2.37 -3.17
N GLU A 32 -10.34 -1.29 -2.72
CA GLU A 32 -10.79 0.08 -2.92
C GLU A 32 -9.62 1.04 -3.04
N ILE A 33 -9.71 2.01 -3.94
CA ILE A 33 -8.70 3.04 -4.19
C ILE A 33 -9.40 4.40 -4.27
N ILE A 34 -8.85 5.39 -3.57
CA ILE A 34 -9.22 6.79 -3.74
C ILE A 34 -8.05 7.56 -4.37
N PHE A 35 -8.36 8.50 -5.26
CA PHE A 35 -7.36 9.32 -5.92
C PHE A 35 -7.95 10.67 -6.36
N ASN A 36 -7.11 11.60 -6.75
CA ASN A 36 -7.52 12.88 -7.34
C ASN A 36 -7.24 12.93 -8.86
N GLU A 37 -7.60 14.02 -9.49
CA GLU A 37 -7.45 14.24 -10.94
C GLU A 37 -6.00 14.02 -11.43
N GLY A 38 -4.99 14.29 -10.60
CA GLY A 38 -3.58 14.13 -11.00
C GLY A 38 -3.19 12.72 -11.43
N ILE A 39 -3.98 11.71 -11.06
CA ILE A 39 -3.74 10.34 -11.52
C ILE A 39 -4.08 10.15 -13.00
N LEU A 40 -4.93 10.99 -13.57
CA LEU A 40 -5.39 10.86 -14.97
C LEU A 40 -4.24 11.06 -15.96
N ASP A 41 -3.22 11.83 -15.58
CA ASP A 41 -2.01 12.04 -16.36
C ASP A 41 -1.05 10.83 -16.27
N GLN A 42 -1.27 9.93 -15.31
CA GLN A 42 -0.47 8.74 -15.08
C GLN A 42 -1.05 7.54 -15.87
N THR A 43 -0.82 7.53 -17.18
CA THR A 43 -1.48 6.59 -18.10
C THR A 43 -1.24 5.12 -17.81
N GLU A 44 -0.04 4.75 -17.33
CA GLU A 44 0.30 3.37 -16.97
C GLU A 44 -0.47 2.92 -15.72
N VAL A 45 -0.55 3.79 -14.71
CA VAL A 45 -1.27 3.51 -13.45
C VAL A 45 -2.76 3.39 -13.71
N THR A 46 -3.36 4.33 -14.45
CA THR A 46 -4.80 4.30 -14.78
C THR A 46 -5.17 3.07 -15.60
N ALA A 47 -4.34 2.73 -16.61
CA ALA A 47 -4.55 1.51 -17.40
C ALA A 47 -4.47 0.23 -16.55
N PHE A 48 -3.56 0.19 -15.57
CA PHE A 48 -3.44 -0.95 -14.65
C PHE A 48 -4.67 -1.07 -13.73
N ILE A 49 -5.11 0.04 -13.13
CA ILE A 49 -6.31 0.05 -12.28
C ILE A 49 -7.53 -0.46 -13.05
N GLN A 50 -7.76 0.06 -14.26
CA GLN A 50 -8.93 -0.31 -15.07
C GLN A 50 -8.91 -1.73 -15.61
N LYS A 51 -7.74 -2.26 -15.99
CA LYS A 51 -7.64 -3.54 -16.73
C LYS A 51 -7.23 -4.72 -15.86
N LYS A 52 -6.59 -4.50 -14.73
CA LYS A 52 -5.95 -5.55 -13.94
C LYS A 52 -6.42 -5.61 -12.48
N LEU A 53 -6.84 -4.48 -11.90
CA LEU A 53 -7.35 -4.45 -10.55
C LEU A 53 -8.87 -4.57 -10.57
N HIS A 54 -9.40 -5.53 -9.81
CA HIS A 54 -10.83 -5.67 -9.57
C HIS A 54 -11.19 -4.94 -8.27
N CYS A 55 -11.15 -3.61 -8.30
CA CYS A 55 -11.36 -2.75 -7.13
C CYS A 55 -12.36 -1.65 -7.44
N VAL A 56 -12.96 -1.11 -6.40
CA VAL A 56 -13.70 0.15 -6.48
C VAL A 56 -12.68 1.28 -6.58
N ALA A 57 -12.86 2.18 -7.54
CA ALA A 57 -11.91 3.25 -7.81
C ALA A 57 -12.66 4.59 -7.81
N ASP A 58 -12.47 5.40 -6.76
CA ASP A 58 -13.20 6.63 -6.53
C ASP A 58 -12.32 7.86 -6.79
N LEU A 59 -12.78 8.70 -7.72
CA LEU A 59 -12.20 10.02 -7.95
C LEU A 59 -12.72 10.99 -6.89
N CYS A 60 -11.80 11.54 -6.10
CA CYS A 60 -12.10 12.50 -5.07
C CYS A 60 -11.71 13.92 -5.51
N ASP A 61 -12.42 14.93 -4.98
CA ASP A 61 -12.06 16.33 -5.19
C ASP A 61 -10.67 16.64 -4.63
N ASN A 62 -9.98 17.60 -5.26
CA ASN A 62 -8.63 18.01 -4.85
C ASN A 62 -8.58 18.56 -3.42
N ASP A 63 -9.69 19.14 -2.93
CA ASP A 63 -9.81 19.67 -1.57
C ASP A 63 -9.59 18.59 -0.50
N ARG A 64 -9.92 17.32 -0.81
CA ARG A 64 -9.63 16.19 0.08
C ARG A 64 -8.14 15.97 0.30
N PHE A 65 -7.33 16.40 -0.64
CA PHE A 65 -5.87 16.31 -0.60
C PHE A 65 -5.20 17.62 -0.21
N ASP A 66 -5.94 18.54 0.44
CA ASP A 66 -5.39 19.81 0.94
C ASP A 66 -4.29 19.56 1.98
N PRO A 67 -3.12 20.20 1.85
CA PRO A 67 -1.98 19.95 2.74
C PRO A 67 -2.28 20.31 4.21
N GLN A 68 -2.99 21.44 4.45
CA GLN A 68 -3.27 21.89 5.81
C GLN A 68 -4.31 21.00 6.48
N ALA A 69 -5.39 20.68 5.78
CA ALA A 69 -6.42 19.76 6.27
C ALA A 69 -5.85 18.37 6.56
N ALA A 70 -4.93 17.89 5.71
CA ALA A 70 -4.24 16.62 5.92
C ALA A 70 -3.40 16.63 7.22
N GLU A 71 -2.61 17.69 7.43
CA GLU A 71 -1.76 17.82 8.62
C GLU A 71 -2.58 17.89 9.91
N ASP A 72 -3.66 18.70 9.92
CA ASP A 72 -4.56 18.82 11.04
C ASP A 72 -5.24 17.49 11.39
N LEU A 73 -5.65 16.74 10.38
CA LEU A 73 -6.29 15.45 10.56
C LEU A 73 -5.30 14.37 11.06
N ILE A 74 -4.08 14.34 10.54
CA ILE A 74 -3.00 13.46 10.99
C ILE A 74 -2.69 13.75 12.46
N ALA A 75 -2.46 15.02 12.80
CA ALA A 75 -2.16 15.43 14.17
C ALA A 75 -3.29 15.05 15.14
N ARG A 76 -4.55 15.22 14.73
CA ARG A 76 -5.72 14.83 15.52
C ARG A 76 -5.82 13.32 15.72
N HIS A 77 -5.59 12.53 14.66
CA HIS A 77 -5.76 11.08 14.70
C HIS A 77 -4.65 10.40 15.51
N PHE A 78 -3.39 10.74 15.23
CA PHE A 78 -2.23 10.11 15.86
C PHE A 78 -1.74 10.83 17.13
N SER A 79 -2.30 12.00 17.46
CA SER A 79 -1.80 12.88 18.53
C SER A 79 -0.32 13.26 18.35
N LYS A 80 0.14 13.30 17.10
CA LYS A 80 1.52 13.61 16.69
C LYS A 80 1.51 14.30 15.33
N PRO A 81 2.43 15.25 15.05
CA PRO A 81 2.58 15.83 13.73
C PRO A 81 3.11 14.79 12.72
N SER A 82 2.90 15.02 11.43
CA SER A 82 3.35 14.12 10.36
C SER A 82 4.85 13.84 10.39
N GLY A 83 5.67 14.82 10.73
CA GLY A 83 7.11 14.66 10.89
C GLY A 83 7.50 13.64 11.95
N ALA A 84 6.81 13.61 13.10
CA ALA A 84 7.04 12.62 14.15
C ALA A 84 6.65 11.18 13.73
N LEU A 85 5.87 11.04 12.66
CA LEU A 85 5.51 9.76 12.04
C LEU A 85 6.49 9.37 10.91
N GLY A 86 7.60 10.11 10.72
CA GLY A 86 8.58 9.83 9.68
C GLY A 86 8.20 10.34 8.29
N LEU A 87 7.28 11.29 8.20
CA LEU A 87 6.86 11.90 6.93
C LEU A 87 7.54 13.24 6.63
N ASP A 88 8.61 13.61 7.37
CA ASP A 88 9.39 14.79 7.09
C ASP A 88 9.91 14.81 5.65
N GLY A 89 9.72 15.95 4.97
CA GLY A 89 10.11 16.11 3.56
C GLY A 89 9.29 15.30 2.57
N ARG A 90 8.14 14.73 2.98
CA ARG A 90 7.27 13.89 2.15
C ARG A 90 5.83 14.43 2.05
N PRO A 91 5.66 15.61 1.43
CA PRO A 91 4.37 16.30 1.43
C PRO A 91 3.26 15.51 0.70
N LEU A 92 3.60 14.76 -0.37
CA LEU A 92 2.61 13.95 -1.08
C LEU A 92 2.13 12.76 -0.26
N ALA A 93 3.03 12.16 0.52
CA ALA A 93 2.69 11.08 1.44
C ALA A 93 1.75 11.56 2.55
N SER A 94 2.01 12.74 3.14
CA SER A 94 1.13 13.36 4.15
C SER A 94 -0.25 13.67 3.58
N ARG A 95 -0.33 14.26 2.38
CA ARG A 95 -1.60 14.55 1.70
C ARG A 95 -2.41 13.28 1.42
N ALA A 96 -1.78 12.24 0.93
CA ALA A 96 -2.44 10.96 0.67
C ALA A 96 -2.92 10.30 1.97
N LEU A 97 -2.14 10.38 3.05
CA LEU A 97 -2.53 9.88 4.37
C LEU A 97 -3.73 10.64 4.92
N GLY A 98 -3.72 11.98 4.83
CA GLY A 98 -4.84 12.82 5.27
C GLY A 98 -6.13 12.51 4.50
N ALA A 99 -6.05 12.39 3.17
CA ALA A 99 -7.17 12.03 2.33
C ALA A 99 -7.74 10.65 2.68
N LEU A 100 -6.88 9.67 2.93
CA LEU A 100 -7.29 8.33 3.34
C LEU A 100 -7.98 8.35 4.71
N LEU A 101 -7.43 9.07 5.69
CA LEU A 101 -8.06 9.21 7.00
C LEU A 101 -9.44 9.88 6.90
N ALA A 102 -9.56 10.96 6.12
CA ALA A 102 -10.84 11.62 5.89
C ALA A 102 -11.88 10.65 5.30
N TYR A 103 -11.49 9.89 4.30
CA TYR A 103 -12.34 8.87 3.69
C TYR A 103 -12.76 7.79 4.68
N LEU A 104 -11.83 7.30 5.50
CA LEU A 104 -12.13 6.29 6.51
C LEU A 104 -13.06 6.82 7.61
N TYR A 105 -12.92 8.08 8.02
CA TYR A 105 -13.83 8.70 8.98
C TYR A 105 -15.24 8.86 8.44
N GLU A 106 -15.41 9.07 7.13
CA GLU A 106 -16.71 9.18 6.48
C GLU A 106 -17.39 7.81 6.29
N THR A 107 -16.62 6.79 5.93
CA THR A 107 -17.14 5.48 5.53
C THR A 107 -17.17 4.46 6.67
N GLN A 108 -16.22 4.54 7.61
CA GLN A 108 -16.08 3.60 8.71
C GLN A 108 -16.36 4.29 10.05
N GLN A 109 -17.52 4.06 10.63
CA GLN A 109 -17.91 4.62 11.93
C GLN A 109 -17.18 3.98 13.13
N LYS A 110 -16.54 2.82 12.97
CA LYS A 110 -15.87 2.08 14.04
C LYS A 110 -14.60 1.42 13.53
N GLY A 111 -13.59 1.30 14.39
CA GLY A 111 -12.36 0.56 14.10
C GLY A 111 -11.15 1.41 13.71
N LEU A 112 -11.31 2.72 13.55
CA LEU A 112 -10.19 3.63 13.27
C LEU A 112 -9.23 3.75 14.47
N GLU A 113 -9.70 3.47 15.68
CA GLU A 113 -8.88 3.44 16.89
C GLU A 113 -7.76 2.37 16.83
N ARG A 114 -7.88 1.40 15.92
CA ARG A 114 -6.85 0.38 15.70
C ARG A 114 -5.68 0.88 14.86
N ILE A 115 -5.89 1.95 14.10
CA ILE A 115 -4.84 2.58 13.31
C ILE A 115 -4.09 3.54 14.24
N THR A 116 -3.11 3.01 14.96
CA THR A 116 -2.36 3.76 15.97
C THR A 116 -1.00 4.25 15.49
N ASP A 117 -0.53 3.72 14.36
CA ASP A 117 0.78 4.06 13.82
C ASP A 117 0.82 3.83 12.30
N ILE A 118 1.85 4.37 11.66
CA ILE A 118 2.13 4.17 10.24
C ILE A 118 3.50 3.52 10.04
N ALA A 119 3.62 2.70 9.01
CA ALA A 119 4.91 2.22 8.55
C ALA A 119 5.27 2.94 7.25
N TYR A 120 6.27 3.82 7.28
CA TYR A 120 6.82 4.36 6.05
C TYR A 120 7.63 3.27 5.34
N VAL A 121 7.25 2.98 4.12
CA VAL A 121 7.92 1.99 3.29
C VAL A 121 8.84 2.70 2.32
N ASN A 122 10.17 2.61 2.58
CA ASN A 122 11.16 3.12 1.63
C ASN A 122 11.33 2.10 0.48
N PRO A 123 11.01 2.48 -0.77
CA PRO A 123 11.18 1.58 -1.91
C PRO A 123 12.62 1.06 -2.07
N GLU A 124 13.63 1.85 -1.71
CA GLU A 124 15.05 1.52 -1.89
C GLU A 124 15.58 0.41 -0.97
N GLN A 125 14.89 0.13 0.14
CA GLN A 125 15.36 -0.87 1.12
C GLN A 125 15.00 -2.31 0.75
N SER A 126 14.10 -2.50 -0.21
CA SER A 126 13.67 -3.82 -0.64
C SER A 126 13.97 -4.04 -2.12
N MET A 127 14.22 -5.29 -2.47
CA MET A 127 14.42 -5.70 -3.85
C MET A 127 13.16 -5.39 -4.67
N ALA A 128 13.33 -4.67 -5.77
CA ALA A 128 12.24 -4.41 -6.69
C ALA A 128 11.86 -5.69 -7.42
N LEU A 129 10.78 -6.32 -6.99
CA LEU A 129 10.16 -7.45 -7.69
C LEU A 129 8.94 -6.94 -8.43
N ASP A 130 9.07 -6.78 -9.75
CA ASP A 130 7.94 -6.43 -10.59
C ASP A 130 6.91 -7.56 -10.64
N LEU A 131 5.72 -7.26 -11.15
CA LEU A 131 4.62 -8.24 -11.25
C LEU A 131 5.00 -9.44 -12.12
N THR A 132 5.83 -9.23 -13.13
CA THR A 132 6.30 -10.28 -14.04
C THR A 132 7.28 -11.22 -13.33
N ALA A 133 8.26 -10.67 -12.62
CA ALA A 133 9.20 -11.45 -11.82
C ALA A 133 8.47 -12.26 -10.73
N ARG A 134 7.54 -11.63 -10.00
CA ARG A 134 6.74 -12.30 -8.95
C ARG A 134 5.95 -13.48 -9.50
N ARG A 135 5.34 -13.30 -10.67
CA ARG A 135 4.59 -14.35 -11.36
C ARG A 135 5.50 -15.45 -11.86
N ASN A 136 6.62 -15.11 -12.51
CA ASN A 136 7.56 -16.09 -13.08
C ASN A 136 8.26 -16.90 -12.00
N LEU A 137 8.55 -16.30 -10.84
CA LEU A 137 9.12 -16.98 -9.68
C LEU A 137 8.07 -17.79 -8.88
N GLU A 138 6.81 -17.73 -9.28
CA GLU A 138 5.72 -18.42 -8.58
C GLU A 138 5.75 -18.23 -7.06
N LEU A 139 5.96 -17.01 -6.60
CA LEU A 139 6.17 -16.73 -5.18
C LEU A 139 4.99 -17.15 -4.32
N THR A 140 3.76 -16.82 -4.76
CA THR A 140 2.53 -17.01 -3.97
C THR A 140 1.43 -17.78 -4.70
N GLN A 141 1.51 -17.86 -6.04
CA GLN A 141 0.56 -18.56 -6.90
C GLN A 141 1.30 -19.18 -8.08
N THR A 142 0.90 -20.40 -8.49
CA THR A 142 1.44 -21.05 -9.67
C THR A 142 0.94 -20.41 -10.95
N MET A 143 1.79 -20.33 -11.98
CA MET A 143 1.43 -19.71 -13.27
C MET A 143 0.30 -20.46 -13.99
N ARG A 144 0.26 -21.78 -13.88
CA ARG A 144 -0.64 -22.63 -14.65
C ARG A 144 -2.02 -22.74 -14.03
N THR A 145 -2.11 -22.89 -12.71
CA THR A 145 -3.38 -23.20 -12.02
C THR A 145 -3.84 -22.11 -11.06
N GLY A 146 -2.97 -21.12 -10.76
CA GLY A 146 -3.26 -20.11 -9.74
C GLY A 146 -3.29 -20.64 -8.30
N GLU A 147 -2.87 -21.90 -8.10
CA GLU A 147 -2.89 -22.55 -6.80
C GLU A 147 -1.71 -22.12 -5.91
N LYS A 148 -1.91 -22.26 -4.60
CA LYS A 148 -0.83 -22.02 -3.62
C LYS A 148 0.16 -23.16 -3.52
N ARG A 149 -0.28 -24.40 -3.78
CA ARG A 149 0.55 -25.58 -3.72
C ARG A 149 1.59 -25.58 -4.86
N GLY A 150 2.85 -25.79 -4.51
CA GLY A 150 3.96 -25.74 -5.47
C GLY A 150 4.68 -24.40 -5.56
N THR A 151 4.20 -23.37 -4.86
CA THR A 151 4.83 -22.05 -4.82
C THR A 151 5.98 -21.97 -3.82
N LEU A 152 6.83 -20.94 -3.94
CA LEU A 152 7.90 -20.69 -2.97
C LEU A 152 7.33 -20.51 -1.55
N LEU A 153 6.25 -19.74 -1.41
CA LEU A 153 5.55 -19.56 -0.14
C LEU A 153 5.09 -20.90 0.44
N TRP A 154 4.53 -21.79 -0.36
CA TRP A 154 4.08 -23.10 0.10
C TRP A 154 5.22 -23.97 0.65
N VAL A 155 6.41 -23.88 0.06
CA VAL A 155 7.59 -24.63 0.52
C VAL A 155 8.14 -24.06 1.82
N LEU A 156 8.21 -22.73 1.94
CA LEU A 156 8.83 -22.03 3.07
C LEU A 156 7.91 -21.89 4.28
N ASP A 157 6.59 -21.81 4.05
CA ASP A 157 5.62 -21.55 5.13
C ASP A 157 5.48 -22.79 6.05
N ARG A 158 6.16 -22.73 7.17
CA ARG A 158 6.04 -23.69 8.29
C ARG A 158 5.32 -23.10 9.49
N THR A 159 4.72 -21.94 9.32
CA THR A 159 4.06 -21.22 10.42
C THR A 159 2.80 -21.93 10.89
N LYS A 160 2.51 -21.78 12.19
CA LYS A 160 1.35 -22.41 12.84
C LYS A 160 0.18 -21.45 13.05
N THR A 161 0.42 -20.14 12.89
CA THR A 161 -0.57 -19.10 13.16
C THR A 161 -0.90 -18.29 11.91
N ALA A 162 -2.09 -17.70 11.86
CA ALA A 162 -2.49 -16.81 10.77
C ALA A 162 -1.55 -15.58 10.67
N MET A 163 -1.11 -15.04 11.82
CA MET A 163 -0.18 -13.91 11.86
C MET A 163 1.19 -14.29 11.29
N GLY A 164 1.71 -15.46 11.64
CA GLY A 164 2.96 -15.97 11.09
C GLY A 164 2.89 -16.14 9.56
N LYS A 165 1.77 -16.66 9.03
CA LYS A 165 1.55 -16.78 7.58
C LYS A 165 1.57 -15.43 6.87
N ARG A 166 0.91 -14.42 7.46
CA ARG A 166 0.92 -13.05 6.92
C ARG A 166 2.33 -12.47 6.90
N LEU A 167 3.08 -12.62 7.98
CA LEU A 167 4.45 -12.13 8.08
C LEU A 167 5.38 -12.82 7.06
N MET A 168 5.30 -14.16 6.94
CA MET A 168 6.07 -14.91 5.94
C MET A 168 5.78 -14.43 4.53
N ARG A 169 4.50 -14.20 4.21
CA ARG A 169 4.10 -13.65 2.92
C ARG A 169 4.67 -12.25 2.71
N ALA A 170 4.58 -11.38 3.72
CA ALA A 170 5.11 -10.02 3.64
C ALA A 170 6.62 -9.99 3.37
N TRP A 171 7.39 -10.89 3.96
CA TRP A 171 8.83 -11.02 3.70
C TRP A 171 9.15 -11.50 2.29
N LEU A 172 8.38 -12.44 1.75
CA LEU A 172 8.52 -12.88 0.36
C LEU A 172 8.11 -11.79 -0.64
N ASP A 173 7.13 -10.99 -0.27
CA ASP A 173 6.65 -9.88 -1.08
C ASP A 173 7.63 -8.69 -1.12
N LYS A 174 8.48 -8.54 -0.09
CA LYS A 174 9.50 -7.49 0.03
C LYS A 174 10.81 -8.06 0.60
N PRO A 175 11.58 -8.82 -0.18
CA PRO A 175 12.88 -9.27 0.26
C PRO A 175 13.83 -8.08 0.44
N LEU A 176 14.62 -8.10 1.50
CA LEU A 176 15.61 -7.06 1.77
C LEU A 176 16.74 -7.12 0.75
N VAL A 177 17.25 -5.94 0.34
CA VAL A 177 18.44 -5.85 -0.52
C VAL A 177 19.69 -6.20 0.27
N ASN A 178 19.79 -5.73 1.52
CA ASN A 178 20.88 -6.07 2.42
C ASN A 178 20.38 -7.05 3.48
N PRO A 179 20.89 -8.28 3.52
CA PRO A 179 20.71 -9.14 4.69
C PRO A 179 21.47 -8.52 5.86
N ALA A 180 20.73 -8.20 6.94
CA ALA A 180 21.34 -7.70 8.17
C ALA A 180 22.18 -8.78 8.85
#